data_874457a0ecb7861dc126ae0c949527ac
#
_entry.id   874457a0ecb7861dc126ae0c949527ac
#
_cell.length_a   1.000
_cell.length_b   1.000
_cell.length_c   1.000
_cell.angle_alpha   90.00
_cell.angle_beta   90.00
_cell.angle_gamma   90.00
#
_symmetry.space_group_name_H-M   'P 1'
#
loop_
_entity.id
_entity.type
_entity.pdbx_description
1 polymer ?
#
loop_
_entity_poly.entity_id
_entity_poly.type
_entity_poly.pdbx_seq_one_letter_code
_entity_poly.pdbx_strand_id
1 'polypeptide(L)'
;MNTQTYMQKLELLAERSISSYSYIHSLLEELKPLLPFAGACCTNIDPYRLLSTGAVVAHNMESIHHQLLTYTYGQEGIHSYDNMTPSNTSVMTLHCATEGQPEQSSRYQDILQPAGFGDELRAALLYKGSCWGYLTLFRKQDQSLFSEQECQWMVEIAPIIAKHLRQFSLAIPFVNEVKLRSPEILMLSQQLELLSSNSDTHHWLDVLRQHEGITTSALPRSILTVASMALTDDTIFDQRLHTDCCSSSLPCSPIQVCVPVREHDYIDITAYALYSHTSSIQLMIAIQSASPLDILPWMMEDYHLSEREKQIVDQVIEGLSTRKIADILHLSPCAVEEHLQSIFAKTKTTSRRELIARLLSQTDCIISR
;
A
#
# COMPACT_ATOMS: atom_id res chain seq x y z
N MET A 1 28.00 15.05 0.86
CA MET A 1 27.63 14.98 -0.58
C MET A 1 26.51 15.98 -0.80
N ASN A 2 26.51 16.76 -1.89
CA ASN A 2 25.45 17.74 -2.14
C ASN A 2 24.13 17.00 -2.44
N THR A 3 23.04 17.34 -1.75
CA THR A 3 21.71 16.74 -1.94
C THR A 3 21.31 16.71 -3.42
N GLN A 4 21.62 17.75 -4.18
CA GLN A 4 21.31 17.83 -5.61
C GLN A 4 22.01 16.76 -6.46
N THR A 5 23.28 16.43 -6.16
CA THR A 5 24.02 15.36 -6.84
C THR A 5 23.41 13.99 -6.51
N TYR A 6 22.91 13.83 -5.28
CA TYR A 6 22.26 12.58 -4.88
C TYR A 6 20.88 12.41 -5.53
N MET A 7 20.10 13.50 -5.65
CA MET A 7 18.85 13.48 -6.37
C MET A 7 19.00 13.01 -7.82
N GLN A 8 20.04 13.50 -8.52
CA GLN A 8 20.36 13.05 -9.89
C GLN A 8 20.72 11.55 -9.93
N LYS A 9 21.39 11.05 -8.89
CA LYS A 9 21.72 9.64 -8.78
C LYS A 9 20.48 8.76 -8.61
N LEU A 10 19.49 9.21 -7.82
CA LEU A 10 18.20 8.52 -7.66
C LEU A 10 17.41 8.45 -8.97
N GLU A 11 17.40 9.51 -9.77
CA GLU A 11 16.78 9.52 -11.10
C GLU A 11 17.43 8.45 -12.02
N LEU A 12 18.76 8.42 -12.07
CA LEU A 12 19.51 7.43 -12.86
C LEU A 12 19.27 5.98 -12.39
N LEU A 13 19.09 5.77 -11.08
CA LEU A 13 18.73 4.46 -10.55
C LEU A 13 17.35 4.02 -11.05
N ALA A 14 16.39 4.92 -11.06
CA ALA A 14 15.04 4.63 -11.54
C ALA A 14 15.03 4.28 -13.04
N GLU A 15 15.79 5.03 -13.86
CA GLU A 15 15.92 4.77 -15.31
C GLU A 15 16.53 3.39 -15.62
N ARG A 16 17.42 2.89 -14.77
CA ARG A 16 18.09 1.59 -14.95
C ARG A 16 17.33 0.41 -14.37
N SER A 17 16.33 0.68 -13.54
CA SER A 17 15.58 -0.35 -12.84
C SER A 17 14.40 -0.84 -13.68
N ILE A 18 14.20 -2.15 -13.72
CA ILE A 18 13.12 -2.79 -14.49
C ILE A 18 11.85 -2.99 -13.66
N SER A 19 11.91 -2.80 -12.35
CA SER A 19 10.79 -2.98 -11.42
C SER A 19 11.01 -2.17 -10.15
N SER A 20 9.93 -1.95 -9.38
CA SER A 20 10.02 -1.34 -8.04
C SER A 20 10.95 -2.13 -7.11
N TYR A 21 10.93 -3.47 -7.18
CA TYR A 21 11.82 -4.32 -6.39
C TYR A 21 13.31 -4.04 -6.70
N SER A 22 13.70 -4.04 -7.98
CA SER A 22 15.09 -3.77 -8.38
C SER A 22 15.52 -2.35 -8.03
N TYR A 23 14.61 -1.38 -8.15
CA TYR A 23 14.85 0.00 -7.75
C TYR A 23 15.09 0.12 -6.24
N ILE A 24 14.20 -0.42 -5.41
CA ILE A 24 14.31 -0.36 -3.96
C ILE A 24 15.59 -1.05 -3.48
N HIS A 25 15.91 -2.22 -4.02
CA HIS A 25 17.15 -2.92 -3.67
C HIS A 25 18.38 -2.04 -3.93
N SER A 26 18.48 -1.47 -5.13
CA SER A 26 19.59 -0.58 -5.49
C SER A 26 19.59 0.71 -4.65
N LEU A 27 18.41 1.26 -4.34
CA LEU A 27 18.24 2.41 -3.48
C LEU A 27 18.81 2.15 -2.08
N LEU A 28 18.49 1.02 -1.46
CA LEU A 28 18.97 0.68 -0.11
C LEU A 28 20.49 0.53 -0.06
N GLU A 29 21.10 -0.06 -1.10
CA GLU A 29 22.56 -0.15 -1.21
C GLU A 29 23.21 1.24 -1.35
N GLU A 30 22.58 2.16 -2.08
CA GLU A 30 23.07 3.52 -2.26
C GLU A 30 22.82 4.43 -1.06
N LEU A 31 21.78 4.17 -0.26
CA LEU A 31 21.52 4.89 0.97
C LEU A 31 22.50 4.54 2.09
N LYS A 32 22.90 3.29 2.18
CA LYS A 32 23.68 2.74 3.31
C LYS A 32 24.99 3.47 3.63
N PRO A 33 25.80 3.92 2.65
CA PRO A 33 27.00 4.71 2.92
C PRO A 33 26.73 6.12 3.46
N LEU A 34 25.55 6.67 3.18
CA LEU A 34 25.19 8.05 3.52
C LEU A 34 24.39 8.13 4.82
N LEU A 35 23.56 7.15 5.01
CA LEU A 35 22.68 6.99 6.17
C LEU A 35 22.87 5.56 6.71
N PRO A 36 23.93 5.31 7.49
CA PRO A 36 24.24 3.97 7.97
C PRO A 36 23.09 3.34 8.76
N PHE A 37 22.68 2.15 8.35
CA PHE A 37 21.66 1.34 9.02
C PHE A 37 22.07 -0.12 9.08
N ALA A 38 21.50 -0.87 10.03
CA ALA A 38 21.75 -2.31 10.21
C ALA A 38 20.65 -3.17 9.57
N GLY A 39 19.46 -2.62 9.39
CA GLY A 39 18.33 -3.25 8.74
C GLY A 39 17.49 -2.22 7.99
N ALA A 40 16.75 -2.66 6.98
CA ALA A 40 15.87 -1.78 6.23
C ALA A 40 14.65 -2.55 5.68
N CYS A 41 13.53 -1.83 5.57
CA CYS A 41 12.33 -2.29 4.89
C CYS A 41 11.76 -1.14 4.06
N CYS A 42 11.49 -1.38 2.79
CA CYS A 42 10.73 -0.45 1.96
C CYS A 42 9.47 -1.14 1.44
N THR A 43 8.32 -0.62 1.81
CA THR A 43 7.01 -1.19 1.51
C THR A 43 6.33 -0.37 0.43
N ASN A 44 5.88 -1.02 -0.64
CA ASN A 44 4.99 -0.42 -1.63
C ASN A 44 3.56 -0.44 -1.08
N ILE A 45 2.81 0.63 -1.32
CA ILE A 45 1.46 0.83 -0.77
C ILE A 45 0.47 1.07 -1.91
N ASP A 46 -0.72 0.48 -1.79
CA ASP A 46 -1.90 0.94 -2.52
C ASP A 46 -2.28 2.33 -1.99
N PRO A 47 -2.17 3.40 -2.80
CA PRO A 47 -2.34 4.77 -2.31
C PRO A 47 -3.77 5.08 -1.83
N TYR A 48 -4.75 4.23 -2.14
CA TYR A 48 -6.15 4.41 -1.76
C TYR A 48 -6.53 3.63 -0.51
N ARG A 49 -6.04 2.40 -0.42
CA ARG A 49 -6.37 1.51 0.71
C ARG A 49 -5.32 1.56 1.81
N LEU A 50 -4.15 2.18 1.53
CA LEU A 50 -2.99 2.28 2.41
C LEU A 50 -2.47 0.91 2.90
N LEU A 51 -2.74 -0.14 2.12
CA LEU A 51 -2.29 -1.50 2.40
C LEU A 51 -1.06 -1.85 1.56
N SER A 52 -0.22 -2.72 2.08
CA SER A 52 0.99 -3.17 1.38
C SER A 52 0.65 -3.97 0.14
N THR A 53 1.22 -3.58 -0.99
CA THR A 53 1.22 -4.34 -2.25
C THR A 53 2.50 -5.16 -2.43
N GLY A 54 3.42 -5.08 -1.48
CA GLY A 54 4.70 -5.79 -1.45
C GLY A 54 5.77 -4.98 -0.72
N ALA A 55 6.86 -5.62 -0.34
CA ALA A 55 7.98 -4.96 0.33
C ALA A 55 9.32 -5.58 -0.04
N VAL A 56 10.36 -4.75 -0.03
CA VAL A 56 11.76 -5.18 -0.06
C VAL A 56 12.35 -5.08 1.33
N VAL A 57 12.93 -6.17 1.78
CA VAL A 57 13.54 -6.30 3.11
C VAL A 57 15.03 -6.57 2.93
N ALA A 58 15.86 -5.87 3.65
CA ALA A 58 17.32 -5.97 3.53
C ALA A 58 18.00 -6.14 4.90
N HIS A 59 19.21 -6.77 4.87
CA HIS A 59 20.10 -6.86 6.02
C HIS A 59 19.49 -7.53 7.26
N ASN A 60 19.15 -8.82 7.15
CA ASN A 60 18.69 -9.68 8.26
C ASN A 60 17.36 -9.28 8.91
N MET A 61 16.53 -8.47 8.24
CA MET A 61 15.21 -8.12 8.74
C MET A 61 14.15 -9.20 8.49
N GLU A 62 14.42 -10.20 7.66
CA GLU A 62 13.46 -11.27 7.30
C GLU A 62 12.91 -11.99 8.55
N SER A 63 13.74 -12.20 9.56
CA SER A 63 13.35 -12.91 10.79
C SER A 63 12.27 -12.19 11.62
N ILE A 64 12.21 -10.86 11.56
CA ILE A 64 11.26 -10.05 12.34
C ILE A 64 10.24 -9.33 11.47
N HIS A 65 10.42 -9.35 10.14
CA HIS A 65 9.56 -8.58 9.23
C HIS A 65 8.11 -9.00 9.32
N HIS A 66 7.84 -10.31 9.45
CA HIS A 66 6.48 -10.82 9.65
C HIS A 66 5.84 -10.23 10.91
N GLN A 67 6.56 -10.22 12.03
CA GLN A 67 6.08 -9.64 13.30
C GLN A 67 5.83 -8.14 13.18
N LEU A 68 6.75 -7.41 12.53
CA LEU A 68 6.60 -5.97 12.27
C LEU A 68 5.36 -5.68 11.43
N LEU A 69 5.09 -6.49 10.41
CA LEU A 69 3.94 -6.36 9.52
C LEU A 69 2.63 -6.63 10.27
N THR A 70 2.57 -7.76 10.97
CA THR A 70 1.41 -8.15 11.79
C THR A 70 1.13 -7.10 12.87
N TYR A 71 2.18 -6.56 13.50
CA TYR A 71 2.03 -5.51 14.51
C TYR A 71 1.48 -4.21 13.89
N THR A 72 2.05 -3.77 12.78
CA THR A 72 1.64 -2.53 12.09
C THR A 72 0.18 -2.59 11.66
N TYR A 73 -0.26 -3.69 11.05
CA TYR A 73 -1.62 -3.82 10.53
C TYR A 73 -2.60 -4.43 11.55
N GLY A 74 -2.10 -5.10 12.59
CA GLY A 74 -2.90 -5.79 13.59
C GLY A 74 -3.13 -5.00 14.89
N GLN A 75 -2.09 -4.49 15.53
CA GLN A 75 -2.16 -3.90 16.87
C GLN A 75 -2.06 -2.38 16.87
N GLU A 76 -1.10 -1.79 16.14
CA GLU A 76 -1.00 -0.33 16.05
C GLU A 76 -2.07 0.26 15.12
N GLY A 77 -2.62 -0.57 14.21
CA GLY A 77 -3.45 -0.11 13.13
C GLY A 77 -2.68 0.81 12.16
N ILE A 78 -3.36 1.27 11.14
CA ILE A 78 -2.85 2.28 10.19
C ILE A 78 -2.42 3.57 10.92
N HIS A 79 -2.90 3.79 12.14
CA HIS A 79 -2.67 5.00 12.95
C HIS A 79 -1.20 5.33 13.22
N SER A 80 -0.30 4.38 13.21
CA SER A 80 1.14 4.65 13.36
C SER A 80 1.73 5.44 12.18
N TYR A 81 1.21 5.23 10.95
CA TYR A 81 1.59 5.99 9.76
C TYR A 81 0.60 7.12 9.44
N ASP A 82 -0.63 7.08 9.92
CA ASP A 82 -1.61 8.17 9.79
C ASP A 82 -1.16 9.44 10.51
N ASN A 83 -0.38 9.30 11.58
CA ASN A 83 0.28 10.43 12.26
C ASN A 83 1.38 11.08 11.38
N MET A 84 1.79 10.44 10.28
CA MET A 84 2.76 10.93 9.31
C MET A 84 2.08 11.51 8.05
N THR A 85 0.85 12.01 8.16
CA THR A 85 0.11 12.66 7.04
C THR A 85 0.69 14.05 6.70
N PRO A 86 0.31 14.66 5.54
CA PRO A 86 0.87 15.93 5.07
C PRO A 86 0.77 17.13 6.04
N SER A 87 -0.07 17.03 7.06
CA SER A 87 -0.17 18.03 8.14
C SER A 87 0.81 17.78 9.29
N ASN A 88 1.53 16.64 9.28
CA ASN A 88 2.52 16.27 10.28
C ASN A 88 3.81 15.81 9.57
N THR A 89 4.92 15.67 10.29
CA THR A 89 6.22 15.31 9.72
C THR A 89 6.17 13.99 8.93
N SER A 90 6.64 14.00 7.67
CA SER A 90 6.74 12.80 6.83
C SER A 90 7.85 11.84 7.24
N VAL A 91 8.72 12.24 8.18
CA VAL A 91 9.83 11.44 8.71
C VAL A 91 9.81 11.53 10.23
N MET A 92 9.96 10.38 10.91
CA MET A 92 9.97 10.28 12.37
C MET A 92 10.94 9.19 12.82
N THR A 93 11.60 9.40 13.96
CA THR A 93 12.40 8.37 14.62
C THR A 93 11.67 7.82 15.85
N LEU A 94 12.00 6.60 16.25
CA LEU A 94 11.50 6.00 17.48
C LEU A 94 11.84 6.89 18.69
N HIS A 95 13.08 7.38 18.75
CA HIS A 95 13.54 8.25 19.82
C HIS A 95 12.72 9.55 19.93
N CYS A 96 12.42 10.20 18.81
CA CYS A 96 11.56 11.40 18.81
C CYS A 96 10.11 11.07 19.15
N ALA A 97 9.55 9.98 18.62
CA ALA A 97 8.17 9.58 18.88
C ALA A 97 7.90 9.21 20.36
N THR A 98 8.94 8.76 21.07
CA THR A 98 8.86 8.34 22.49
C THR A 98 9.50 9.36 23.44
N GLU A 99 9.82 10.56 22.97
CA GLU A 99 10.48 11.60 23.80
C GLU A 99 11.75 11.08 24.53
N GLY A 100 12.52 10.20 23.84
CA GLY A 100 13.74 9.62 24.38
C GLY A 100 13.54 8.40 25.26
N GLN A 101 12.32 7.87 25.34
CA GLN A 101 11.97 6.69 26.17
C GLN A 101 11.41 5.57 25.29
N PRO A 102 12.25 4.86 24.50
CA PRO A 102 11.80 3.84 23.54
C PRO A 102 11.01 2.70 24.22
N GLU A 103 11.22 2.47 25.51
CA GLU A 103 10.48 1.49 26.31
C GLU A 103 8.99 1.80 26.44
N GLN A 104 8.53 2.99 26.08
CA GLN A 104 7.09 3.30 26.03
C GLN A 104 6.41 2.70 24.80
N SER A 105 7.18 2.29 23.78
CA SER A 105 6.68 1.62 22.59
C SER A 105 6.61 0.12 22.78
N SER A 106 5.40 -0.47 22.73
CA SER A 106 5.23 -1.93 22.76
C SER A 106 5.93 -2.58 21.56
N ARG A 107 5.92 -1.93 20.39
CA ARG A 107 6.66 -2.38 19.20
C ARG A 107 8.16 -2.50 19.46
N TYR A 108 8.72 -1.56 20.21
CA TYR A 108 10.12 -1.63 20.62
C TYR A 108 10.36 -2.79 21.58
N GLN A 109 9.56 -2.87 22.65
CA GLN A 109 9.73 -3.91 23.67
C GLN A 109 9.56 -5.32 23.13
N ASP A 110 8.55 -5.53 22.30
CA ASP A 110 8.14 -6.87 21.85
C ASP A 110 8.93 -7.36 20.64
N ILE A 111 9.42 -6.45 19.77
CA ILE A 111 10.00 -6.83 18.48
C ILE A 111 11.42 -6.27 18.31
N LEU A 112 11.62 -4.94 18.43
CA LEU A 112 12.88 -4.33 18.03
C LEU A 112 14.00 -4.62 19.04
N GLN A 113 13.72 -4.45 20.34
CA GLN A 113 14.68 -4.68 21.41
C GLN A 113 15.16 -6.14 21.46
N PRO A 114 14.29 -7.17 21.39
CA PRO A 114 14.72 -8.57 21.34
C PRO A 114 15.55 -8.91 20.09
N ALA A 115 15.31 -8.19 18.97
CA ALA A 115 16.08 -8.33 17.74
C ALA A 115 17.41 -7.53 17.73
N GLY A 116 17.72 -6.82 18.82
CA GLY A 116 18.95 -6.05 18.99
C GLY A 116 18.95 -4.68 18.32
N PHE A 117 17.79 -4.14 17.97
CA PHE A 117 17.65 -2.79 17.41
C PHE A 117 17.40 -1.77 18.53
N GLY A 118 18.07 -0.60 18.41
CA GLY A 118 17.98 0.50 19.38
C GLY A 118 17.24 1.72 18.87
N ASP A 119 17.18 1.92 17.56
CA ASP A 119 16.44 3.03 16.95
C ASP A 119 15.86 2.65 15.59
N GLU A 120 14.80 3.34 15.22
CA GLU A 120 14.06 3.16 13.97
C GLU A 120 13.77 4.55 13.37
N LEU A 121 14.09 4.74 12.08
CA LEU A 121 13.66 5.90 11.30
C LEU A 121 12.58 5.45 10.32
N ARG A 122 11.42 6.10 10.36
CA ARG A 122 10.29 5.88 9.44
C ARG A 122 10.10 7.09 8.54
N ALA A 123 9.91 6.84 7.25
CA ALA A 123 9.57 7.86 6.26
C ALA A 123 8.35 7.44 5.45
N ALA A 124 7.32 8.30 5.44
CA ALA A 124 6.20 8.17 4.51
C ALA A 124 6.63 8.74 3.15
N LEU A 125 6.51 7.94 2.11
CA LEU A 125 6.92 8.28 0.75
C LEU A 125 5.74 8.93 0.01
N LEU A 126 5.59 10.25 0.23
CA LEU A 126 4.49 11.04 -0.28
C LEU A 126 4.85 11.73 -1.60
N TYR A 127 3.97 11.63 -2.59
CA TYR A 127 4.10 12.34 -3.85
C TYR A 127 2.73 12.78 -4.37
N LYS A 128 2.58 14.09 -4.66
CA LYS A 128 1.32 14.71 -5.14
C LYS A 128 0.11 14.43 -4.24
N GLY A 129 0.31 14.37 -2.94
CA GLY A 129 -0.77 14.18 -1.96
C GLY A 129 -1.07 12.70 -1.64
N SER A 130 -0.55 11.74 -2.40
CA SER A 130 -0.76 10.31 -2.19
C SER A 130 0.47 9.65 -1.58
N CYS A 131 0.26 8.62 -0.73
CA CYS A 131 1.32 7.79 -0.17
C CYS A 131 1.59 6.59 -1.10
N TRP A 132 2.85 6.44 -1.53
CA TRP A 132 3.28 5.39 -2.45
C TRP A 132 4.12 4.30 -1.78
N GLY A 133 4.50 4.53 -0.53
CA GLY A 133 5.27 3.57 0.23
C GLY A 133 5.70 4.08 1.58
N TYR A 134 6.32 3.19 2.33
CA TYR A 134 6.99 3.49 3.59
C TYR A 134 8.42 2.97 3.54
N LEU A 135 9.37 3.80 3.94
CA LEU A 135 10.76 3.40 4.12
C LEU A 135 11.07 3.38 5.63
N THR A 136 11.53 2.26 6.12
CA THR A 136 11.94 2.10 7.52
C THR A 136 13.38 1.62 7.57
N LEU A 137 14.21 2.34 8.32
CA LEU A 137 15.62 2.03 8.56
C LEU A 137 15.82 1.75 10.04
N PHE A 138 16.68 0.78 10.36
CA PHE A 138 16.90 0.32 11.73
C PHE A 138 18.38 0.42 12.10
N ARG A 139 18.69 0.87 13.31
CA ARG A 139 20.02 0.87 13.92
C ARG A 139 20.07 -0.07 15.11
N LYS A 140 21.22 -0.74 15.29
CA LYS A 140 21.44 -1.58 16.46
C LYS A 140 21.63 -0.73 17.71
N GLN A 141 21.48 -1.39 18.88
CA GLN A 141 21.64 -0.74 20.18
C GLN A 141 23.05 -0.17 20.42
N ASP A 142 24.08 -0.69 19.77
CA ASP A 142 25.46 -0.22 19.84
C ASP A 142 25.78 0.90 18.81
N GLN A 143 24.85 1.27 17.96
CA GLN A 143 24.98 2.37 17.00
C GLN A 143 24.41 3.68 17.56
N SER A 144 24.88 4.82 17.01
CA SER A 144 24.29 6.13 17.33
C SER A 144 22.83 6.20 16.88
N LEU A 145 22.00 6.96 17.59
CA LEU A 145 20.63 7.26 17.16
C LEU A 145 20.64 8.03 15.83
N PHE A 146 19.50 8.00 15.13
CA PHE A 146 19.32 8.84 13.93
C PHE A 146 19.29 10.30 14.35
N SER A 147 20.15 11.13 13.73
CA SER A 147 20.26 12.55 14.00
C SER A 147 19.18 13.36 13.28
N GLU A 148 18.91 14.58 13.79
CA GLU A 148 18.00 15.52 13.15
C GLU A 148 18.42 15.86 11.70
N GLN A 149 19.74 15.95 11.46
CA GLN A 149 20.27 16.22 10.11
C GLN A 149 19.97 15.06 9.14
N GLU A 150 20.05 13.82 9.60
CA GLU A 150 19.71 12.63 8.81
C GLU A 150 18.19 12.58 8.53
N CYS A 151 17.37 12.94 9.52
CA CYS A 151 15.92 13.07 9.32
C CYS A 151 15.59 14.16 8.29
N GLN A 152 16.20 15.34 8.40
CA GLN A 152 16.00 16.43 7.45
C GLN A 152 16.42 16.01 6.02
N TRP A 153 17.53 15.32 5.88
CA TRP A 153 17.96 14.81 4.60
C TRP A 153 16.97 13.78 4.03
N MET A 154 16.41 12.91 4.87
CA MET A 154 15.37 11.96 4.45
C MET A 154 14.08 12.68 3.98
N VAL A 155 13.68 13.77 4.67
CA VAL A 155 12.54 14.61 4.24
C VAL A 155 12.75 15.16 2.81
N GLU A 156 13.98 15.54 2.45
CA GLU A 156 14.29 16.07 1.12
C GLU A 156 14.24 15.00 0.02
N ILE A 157 14.65 13.75 0.30
CA ILE A 157 14.73 12.69 -0.72
C ILE A 157 13.46 11.82 -0.80
N ALA A 158 12.66 11.73 0.26
CA ALA A 158 11.47 10.89 0.30
C ALA A 158 10.48 11.16 -0.85
N PRO A 159 10.19 12.42 -1.25
CA PRO A 159 9.30 12.70 -2.38
C PRO A 159 9.83 12.19 -3.73
N ILE A 160 11.15 12.13 -3.91
CA ILE A 160 11.77 11.62 -5.14
C ILE A 160 11.63 10.10 -5.20
N ILE A 161 11.87 9.43 -4.08
CA ILE A 161 11.65 7.97 -3.97
C ILE A 161 10.18 7.66 -4.25
N ALA A 162 9.26 8.40 -3.64
CA ALA A 162 7.82 8.26 -3.85
C ALA A 162 7.40 8.43 -5.32
N LYS A 163 7.98 9.45 -6.00
CA LYS A 163 7.78 9.66 -7.44
C LYS A 163 8.15 8.42 -8.26
N HIS A 164 9.28 7.80 -7.95
CA HIS A 164 9.73 6.62 -8.68
C HIS A 164 8.87 5.39 -8.36
N LEU A 165 8.50 5.17 -7.09
CA LEU A 165 7.56 4.07 -6.75
C LEU A 165 6.24 4.22 -7.49
N ARG A 166 5.69 5.44 -7.55
CA ARG A 166 4.51 5.73 -8.37
C ARG A 166 4.73 5.38 -9.85
N GLN A 167 5.86 5.76 -10.42
CA GLN A 167 6.17 5.45 -11.82
C GLN A 167 6.17 3.95 -12.10
N PHE A 168 6.81 3.15 -11.24
CA PHE A 168 6.80 1.69 -11.38
C PHE A 168 5.41 1.09 -11.21
N SER A 169 4.62 1.58 -10.26
CA SER A 169 3.25 1.09 -10.03
C SER A 169 2.32 1.39 -11.22
N LEU A 170 2.49 2.54 -11.86
CA LEU A 170 1.68 2.98 -13.00
C LEU A 170 2.26 2.57 -14.38
N ALA A 171 3.51 2.08 -14.42
CA ALA A 171 4.11 1.59 -15.67
C ALA A 171 3.48 0.28 -16.18
N ILE A 172 2.68 -0.37 -15.34
CA ILE A 172 1.93 -1.57 -15.70
C ILE A 172 0.70 -1.12 -16.50
N PRO A 173 0.57 -1.48 -17.78
CA PRO A 173 -0.62 -1.13 -18.55
C PRO A 173 -1.88 -1.73 -17.92
N PHE A 174 -2.98 -0.98 -17.96
CA PHE A 174 -4.28 -1.39 -17.41
C PHE A 174 -5.01 -2.38 -18.35
N VAL A 175 -4.30 -3.42 -18.81
CA VAL A 175 -4.85 -4.50 -19.63
C VAL A 175 -4.74 -5.78 -18.82
N ASN A 176 -5.85 -6.29 -18.39
CA ASN A 176 -5.92 -7.55 -17.66
C ASN A 176 -6.15 -8.69 -18.69
N GLU A 177 -5.07 -9.33 -19.16
CA GLU A 177 -5.18 -10.46 -20.09
C GLU A 177 -5.47 -11.79 -19.36
N VAL A 178 -5.07 -11.90 -18.10
CA VAL A 178 -5.30 -13.11 -17.30
C VAL A 178 -6.67 -13.07 -16.67
N LYS A 179 -7.63 -13.76 -17.28
CA LYS A 179 -8.90 -14.05 -16.61
C LYS A 179 -8.71 -15.30 -15.77
N LEU A 180 -8.52 -15.14 -14.48
CA LEU A 180 -8.74 -16.23 -13.55
C LEU A 180 -10.17 -16.74 -13.75
N ARG A 181 -10.30 -18.01 -14.12
CA ARG A 181 -11.62 -18.62 -14.39
C ARG A 181 -12.47 -18.72 -13.14
N SER A 182 -11.83 -18.80 -11.98
CA SER A 182 -12.41 -18.84 -10.64
C SER A 182 -11.44 -18.18 -9.65
N PRO A 183 -11.92 -17.65 -8.52
CA PRO A 183 -11.05 -17.22 -7.45
C PRO A 183 -10.20 -18.36 -6.93
N GLU A 184 -8.91 -18.09 -6.73
CA GLU A 184 -8.01 -18.99 -6.03
C GLU A 184 -8.18 -18.76 -4.52
N ILE A 185 -8.32 -19.83 -3.76
CA ILE A 185 -8.65 -19.72 -2.33
C ILE A 185 -7.58 -20.40 -1.51
N LEU A 186 -7.12 -19.72 -0.46
CA LEU A 186 -6.31 -20.31 0.60
C LEU A 186 -6.93 -20.04 1.96
N MET A 187 -6.76 -20.98 2.86
CA MET A 187 -7.20 -20.88 4.26
C MET A 187 -5.98 -20.73 5.16
N LEU A 188 -6.03 -19.73 6.05
CA LEU A 188 -5.00 -19.51 7.06
C LEU A 188 -5.57 -19.72 8.46
N SER A 189 -4.70 -20.14 9.39
CA SER A 189 -5.01 -20.11 10.83
C SER A 189 -4.97 -18.67 11.37
N GLN A 190 -5.40 -18.49 12.61
CA GLN A 190 -5.24 -17.22 13.34
C GLN A 190 -3.76 -16.81 13.51
N GLN A 191 -2.83 -17.76 13.45
CA GLN A 191 -1.39 -17.53 13.47
C GLN A 191 -0.80 -17.28 12.08
N LEU A 192 -1.67 -17.10 11.07
CA LEU A 192 -1.31 -16.90 9.66
C LEU A 192 -0.55 -18.08 9.03
N GLU A 193 -0.75 -19.28 9.53
CA GLU A 193 -0.22 -20.51 8.94
C GLU A 193 -1.16 -21.05 7.86
N LEU A 194 -0.61 -21.52 6.74
CA LEU A 194 -1.39 -22.11 5.66
C LEU A 194 -2.02 -23.43 6.08
N LEU A 195 -3.34 -23.50 6.11
CA LEU A 195 -4.10 -24.70 6.45
C LEU A 195 -4.48 -25.53 5.23
N SER A 196 -4.94 -24.87 4.18
CA SER A 196 -5.35 -25.50 2.92
C SER A 196 -5.41 -24.50 1.77
N SER A 197 -5.37 -25.01 0.54
CA SER A 197 -5.50 -24.21 -0.67
C SER A 197 -6.06 -25.06 -1.81
N ASN A 198 -6.66 -24.40 -2.82
CA ASN A 198 -7.00 -25.10 -4.06
C ASN A 198 -5.77 -25.28 -4.98
N SER A 199 -5.91 -26.03 -6.08
CA SER A 199 -4.79 -26.54 -6.87
C SER A 199 -3.89 -25.46 -7.47
N ASP A 200 -4.48 -24.37 -7.94
CA ASP A 200 -3.75 -23.35 -8.72
C ASP A 200 -3.21 -22.20 -7.85
N THR A 201 -3.56 -22.19 -6.56
CA THR A 201 -3.10 -21.18 -5.59
C THR A 201 -1.57 -21.12 -5.50
N HIS A 202 -0.88 -22.27 -5.60
CA HIS A 202 0.59 -22.29 -5.52
C HIS A 202 1.24 -21.47 -6.62
N HIS A 203 0.69 -21.47 -7.84
CA HIS A 203 1.18 -20.64 -8.94
C HIS A 203 1.12 -19.15 -8.56
N TRP A 204 0.00 -18.69 -8.01
CA TRP A 204 -0.17 -17.28 -7.62
C TRP A 204 0.67 -16.89 -6.41
N LEU A 205 0.86 -17.80 -5.48
CA LEU A 205 1.82 -17.57 -4.39
C LEU A 205 3.24 -17.38 -4.93
N ASP A 206 3.64 -18.15 -5.94
CA ASP A 206 4.96 -18.01 -6.56
C ASP A 206 5.08 -16.72 -7.38
N VAL A 207 4.03 -16.31 -8.10
CA VAL A 207 3.98 -15.02 -8.80
C VAL A 207 4.15 -13.86 -7.81
N LEU A 208 3.41 -13.87 -6.69
CA LEU A 208 3.52 -12.85 -5.65
C LEU A 208 4.89 -12.87 -4.96
N ARG A 209 5.44 -14.05 -4.65
CA ARG A 209 6.78 -14.19 -4.09
C ARG A 209 7.84 -13.59 -5.02
N GLN A 210 7.75 -13.90 -6.32
CA GLN A 210 8.66 -13.32 -7.31
C GLN A 210 8.52 -11.81 -7.39
N HIS A 211 7.28 -11.30 -7.37
CA HIS A 211 6.99 -9.86 -7.35
C HIS A 211 7.62 -9.18 -6.14
N GLU A 212 7.57 -9.80 -4.98
CA GLU A 212 8.09 -9.30 -3.71
C GLU A 212 9.55 -9.70 -3.43
N GLY A 213 10.20 -10.46 -4.33
CA GLY A 213 11.57 -10.94 -4.17
C GLY A 213 11.76 -11.94 -3.02
N ILE A 214 10.71 -12.68 -2.66
CA ILE A 214 10.76 -13.71 -1.62
C ILE A 214 11.34 -14.99 -2.22
N THR A 215 12.44 -15.47 -1.67
CA THR A 215 13.13 -16.71 -2.12
C THR A 215 12.78 -17.94 -1.30
N THR A 216 12.03 -17.77 -0.23
CA THR A 216 11.60 -18.84 0.69
C THR A 216 10.15 -19.24 0.43
N SER A 217 9.65 -20.24 1.17
CA SER A 217 8.24 -20.63 1.16
C SER A 217 7.32 -19.73 1.98
N ALA A 218 7.82 -18.59 2.48
CA ALA A 218 7.03 -17.63 3.25
C ALA A 218 5.82 -17.12 2.44
N LEU A 219 4.76 -16.77 3.15
CA LEU A 219 3.59 -16.12 2.53
C LEU A 219 3.97 -14.73 2.02
N PRO A 220 3.44 -14.33 0.84
CA PRO A 220 3.57 -12.97 0.33
C PRO A 220 3.10 -11.92 1.34
N ARG A 221 3.78 -10.79 1.38
CA ARG A 221 3.50 -9.70 2.33
C ARG A 221 2.16 -9.04 2.08
N SER A 222 1.75 -8.97 0.82
CA SER A 222 0.40 -8.52 0.43
C SER A 222 -0.70 -9.39 1.05
N ILE A 223 -0.52 -10.70 1.07
CA ILE A 223 -1.46 -11.64 1.73
C ILE A 223 -1.42 -11.45 3.26
N LEU A 224 -0.23 -11.37 3.84
CA LEU A 224 -0.08 -11.16 5.29
C LEU A 224 -0.74 -9.86 5.75
N THR A 225 -0.65 -8.81 4.93
CA THR A 225 -1.26 -7.50 5.23
C THR A 225 -2.78 -7.59 5.34
N VAL A 226 -3.46 -8.12 4.31
CA VAL A 226 -4.93 -8.24 4.34
C VAL A 226 -5.40 -9.22 5.41
N ALA A 227 -4.64 -10.29 5.64
CA ALA A 227 -4.94 -11.27 6.69
C ALA A 227 -4.82 -10.66 8.11
N SER A 228 -3.74 -9.91 8.38
CA SER A 228 -3.54 -9.23 9.67
C SER A 228 -4.62 -8.20 9.95
N MET A 229 -5.00 -7.42 8.93
CA MET A 229 -6.08 -6.44 9.05
C MET A 229 -7.44 -7.10 9.32
N ALA A 230 -7.73 -8.22 8.64
CA ALA A 230 -8.97 -8.94 8.85
C ALA A 230 -9.10 -9.49 10.28
N LEU A 231 -7.99 -9.92 10.91
CA LEU A 231 -7.98 -10.33 12.32
C LEU A 231 -8.25 -9.17 13.29
N THR A 232 -7.81 -7.95 12.95
CA THR A 232 -7.95 -6.78 13.83
C THR A 232 -9.36 -6.23 13.81
N ASP A 233 -9.98 -6.19 12.65
CA ASP A 233 -11.34 -5.70 12.48
C ASP A 233 -12.33 -6.56 13.31
N ASP A 234 -12.03 -7.85 13.47
CA ASP A 234 -12.78 -8.78 14.30
C ASP A 234 -12.58 -8.58 15.81
N THR A 235 -11.37 -8.24 16.27
CA THR A 235 -11.16 -7.95 17.69
C THR A 235 -11.94 -6.72 18.17
N ILE A 236 -12.14 -5.75 17.27
CA ILE A 236 -13.01 -4.60 17.52
C ILE A 236 -14.50 -5.03 17.55
N PHE A 237 -14.88 -6.00 16.73
CA PHE A 237 -16.24 -6.54 16.71
C PHE A 237 -16.58 -7.33 17.98
N ASP A 238 -15.66 -8.14 18.48
CA ASP A 238 -15.84 -8.94 19.71
C ASP A 238 -15.97 -8.05 20.96
N GLN A 239 -15.23 -6.94 21.03
CA GLN A 239 -15.38 -5.93 22.10
C GLN A 239 -16.76 -5.22 22.06
N ARG A 240 -17.41 -5.12 20.88
CA ARG A 240 -18.76 -4.55 20.72
C ARG A 240 -19.87 -5.54 21.07
N LEU A 241 -19.64 -6.84 20.95
CA LEU A 241 -20.60 -7.87 21.36
C LEU A 241 -20.75 -7.97 22.89
N HIS A 242 -19.76 -7.52 23.65
CA HIS A 242 -19.84 -7.46 25.14
C HIS A 242 -20.41 -6.17 25.70
N THR A 243 -20.69 -5.18 24.86
CA THR A 243 -21.41 -3.97 25.24
C THR A 243 -22.80 -4.00 24.58
N ASP A 244 -23.84 -4.26 25.37
CA ASP A 244 -25.26 -4.22 24.98
C ASP A 244 -25.63 -2.87 24.32
N CYS A 245 -25.40 -2.75 23.03
CA CYS A 245 -25.95 -1.66 22.20
C CYS A 245 -26.35 -2.22 20.82
N CYS A 246 -27.61 -2.67 20.75
CA CYS A 246 -28.32 -2.92 19.51
C CYS A 246 -28.47 -1.63 18.70
N SER A 247 -27.62 -1.40 17.71
CA SER A 247 -27.98 -0.66 16.49
C SER A 247 -26.81 -0.61 15.51
N SER A 248 -27.10 -1.05 14.28
CA SER A 248 -26.25 -1.07 13.08
C SER A 248 -25.12 -2.11 13.04
N SER A 249 -25.49 -3.37 12.83
CA SER A 249 -24.60 -4.37 12.22
C SER A 249 -24.40 -4.04 10.75
N LEU A 250 -23.46 -3.15 10.44
CA LEU A 250 -22.88 -3.15 9.09
C LEU A 250 -22.07 -4.44 8.97
N PRO A 251 -22.24 -5.23 7.89
CA PRO A 251 -21.37 -6.37 7.62
C PRO A 251 -19.94 -5.86 7.57
N CYS A 252 -19.02 -6.54 8.26
CA CYS A 252 -17.59 -6.24 8.18
C CYS A 252 -17.20 -6.30 6.71
N SER A 253 -16.81 -5.16 6.14
CA SER A 253 -16.41 -5.11 4.74
C SER A 253 -15.13 -5.93 4.58
N PRO A 254 -15.02 -6.79 3.57
CA PRO A 254 -13.82 -7.59 3.38
C PRO A 254 -12.61 -6.68 3.20
N ILE A 255 -11.49 -7.06 3.81
CA ILE A 255 -10.22 -6.36 3.63
C ILE A 255 -9.64 -6.75 2.28
N GLN A 256 -9.40 -5.77 1.44
CA GLN A 256 -9.05 -5.97 0.04
C GLN A 256 -7.86 -5.09 -0.36
N VAL A 257 -6.95 -5.65 -1.17
CA VAL A 257 -5.85 -4.90 -1.80
C VAL A 257 -5.71 -5.27 -3.26
N CYS A 258 -5.49 -4.27 -4.11
CA CYS A 258 -5.20 -4.46 -5.53
C CYS A 258 -3.69 -4.39 -5.74
N VAL A 259 -3.10 -5.51 -6.17
CA VAL A 259 -1.65 -5.65 -6.34
C VAL A 259 -1.31 -5.63 -7.83
N PRO A 260 -0.51 -4.66 -8.30
CA PRO A 260 0.03 -4.67 -9.65
C PRO A 260 1.12 -5.76 -9.74
N VAL A 261 0.92 -6.78 -10.54
CA VAL A 261 1.89 -7.85 -10.84
C VAL A 261 2.47 -7.67 -12.24
N ARG A 262 3.48 -8.47 -12.59
CA ARG A 262 4.21 -8.32 -13.86
C ARG A 262 3.30 -8.45 -15.09
N GLU A 263 3.73 -7.78 -16.18
CA GLU A 263 3.21 -7.97 -17.55
C GLU A 263 1.71 -7.70 -17.75
N HIS A 264 1.23 -6.56 -17.18
CA HIS A 264 -0.12 -6.04 -17.42
C HIS A 264 -1.24 -6.61 -16.56
N ASP A 265 -0.93 -7.31 -15.48
CA ASP A 265 -1.94 -7.90 -14.63
C ASP A 265 -2.09 -7.18 -13.30
N TYR A 266 -3.33 -6.98 -12.91
CA TYR A 266 -3.71 -6.57 -11.56
C TYR A 266 -4.49 -7.71 -10.93
N ILE A 267 -4.06 -8.10 -9.74
CA ILE A 267 -4.79 -9.07 -8.94
C ILE A 267 -5.40 -8.41 -7.72
N ASP A 268 -6.58 -8.87 -7.40
CA ASP A 268 -7.27 -8.52 -6.18
C ASP A 268 -7.07 -9.63 -5.14
N ILE A 269 -6.65 -9.23 -3.95
CA ILE A 269 -6.48 -10.12 -2.81
C ILE A 269 -7.44 -9.65 -1.73
N THR A 270 -8.41 -10.50 -1.40
CA THR A 270 -9.45 -10.21 -0.41
C THR A 270 -9.37 -11.18 0.75
N ALA A 271 -9.40 -10.68 1.98
CA ALA A 271 -9.42 -11.48 3.20
C ALA A 271 -10.80 -11.44 3.87
N TYR A 272 -11.26 -12.60 4.33
CA TYR A 272 -12.49 -12.80 5.09
C TYR A 272 -12.17 -13.56 6.38
N ALA A 273 -12.63 -13.07 7.52
CA ALA A 273 -12.59 -13.83 8.75
C ALA A 273 -13.79 -14.79 8.82
N LEU A 274 -13.51 -16.04 9.13
CA LEU A 274 -14.49 -17.11 9.26
C LEU A 274 -14.54 -17.61 10.70
N TYR A 275 -15.71 -17.62 11.28
CA TYR A 275 -15.93 -18.10 12.64
C TYR A 275 -16.43 -19.54 12.62
N SER A 276 -15.71 -20.42 13.30
CA SER A 276 -16.21 -21.77 13.51
C SER A 276 -17.05 -21.86 14.79
N HIS A 277 -17.94 -22.84 14.88
CA HIS A 277 -18.70 -23.13 16.09
C HIS A 277 -17.81 -23.49 17.30
N THR A 278 -16.52 -23.75 17.08
CA THR A 278 -15.52 -24.09 18.10
C THR A 278 -14.72 -22.88 18.58
N SER A 279 -15.18 -21.65 18.30
CA SER A 279 -14.51 -20.39 18.68
C SER A 279 -13.11 -20.20 18.08
N SER A 280 -12.75 -20.94 17.04
CA SER A 280 -11.52 -20.72 16.29
C SER A 280 -11.78 -19.82 15.09
N ILE A 281 -10.95 -18.78 14.92
CA ILE A 281 -10.97 -17.91 13.74
C ILE A 281 -10.10 -18.54 12.67
N GLN A 282 -10.62 -18.63 11.46
CA GLN A 282 -9.87 -18.97 10.26
C GLN A 282 -10.02 -17.83 9.26
N LEU A 283 -9.02 -17.62 8.44
CA LEU A 283 -9.05 -16.62 7.39
C LEU A 283 -9.17 -17.30 6.04
N MET A 284 -10.13 -16.88 5.25
CA MET A 284 -10.22 -17.21 3.83
C MET A 284 -9.62 -16.06 3.03
N ILE A 285 -8.61 -16.35 2.24
CA ILE A 285 -8.02 -15.41 1.31
C ILE A 285 -8.44 -15.82 -0.09
N ALA A 286 -9.06 -14.90 -0.82
CA ALA A 286 -9.40 -15.06 -2.22
C ALA A 286 -8.45 -14.23 -3.08
N ILE A 287 -7.85 -14.85 -4.09
CA ILE A 287 -7.01 -14.20 -5.10
C ILE A 287 -7.75 -14.29 -6.43
N GLN A 288 -7.97 -13.16 -7.08
CA GLN A 288 -8.69 -13.10 -8.35
C GLN A 288 -8.13 -12.00 -9.25
N SER A 289 -8.47 -12.03 -10.53
CA SER A 289 -8.20 -10.90 -11.42
C SER A 289 -8.92 -9.66 -10.92
N ALA A 290 -8.23 -8.53 -10.83
CA ALA A 290 -8.85 -7.29 -10.41
C ALA A 290 -9.95 -6.86 -11.39
N SER A 291 -11.07 -6.39 -10.87
CA SER A 291 -12.13 -5.82 -11.69
C SER A 291 -11.74 -4.42 -12.20
N PRO A 292 -12.38 -3.90 -13.25
CA PRO A 292 -12.15 -2.52 -13.69
C PRO A 292 -12.35 -1.48 -12.58
N LEU A 293 -13.25 -1.74 -11.63
CA LEU A 293 -13.49 -0.85 -10.49
C LEU A 293 -12.33 -0.88 -9.48
N ASP A 294 -11.67 -2.03 -9.31
CA ASP A 294 -10.50 -2.14 -8.42
C ASP A 294 -9.29 -1.44 -9.01
N ILE A 295 -9.18 -1.38 -10.35
CA ILE A 295 -8.10 -0.72 -11.07
C ILE A 295 -8.36 0.79 -11.25
N LEU A 296 -9.62 1.20 -11.20
CA LEU A 296 -10.04 2.59 -11.45
C LEU A 296 -9.23 3.63 -10.66
N PRO A 297 -8.95 3.47 -9.37
CA PRO A 297 -8.12 4.41 -8.63
C PRO A 297 -6.74 4.59 -9.26
N TRP A 298 -6.08 3.50 -9.66
CA TRP A 298 -4.78 3.55 -10.31
C TRP A 298 -4.83 4.30 -11.65
N MET A 299 -5.89 4.08 -12.44
CA MET A 299 -6.12 4.81 -13.70
C MET A 299 -6.32 6.30 -13.45
N MET A 300 -7.06 6.68 -12.42
CA MET A 300 -7.25 8.09 -12.06
C MET A 300 -5.93 8.77 -11.69
N GLU A 301 -5.01 8.06 -11.04
CA GLU A 301 -3.66 8.55 -10.79
C GLU A 301 -2.83 8.69 -12.07
N ASP A 302 -2.91 7.74 -13.00
CA ASP A 302 -2.19 7.81 -14.27
C ASP A 302 -2.65 9.01 -15.12
N TYR A 303 -3.95 9.28 -15.16
CA TYR A 303 -4.51 10.47 -15.81
C TYR A 303 -4.26 11.78 -15.05
N HIS A 304 -3.56 11.74 -13.91
CA HIS A 304 -3.25 12.90 -13.07
C HIS A 304 -4.51 13.68 -12.65
N LEU A 305 -5.57 12.98 -12.31
CA LEU A 305 -6.78 13.62 -11.80
C LEU A 305 -6.52 14.16 -10.39
N SER A 306 -7.02 15.38 -10.13
CA SER A 306 -7.02 15.95 -8.79
C SER A 306 -8.05 15.23 -7.90
N GLU A 307 -7.93 15.34 -6.57
CA GLU A 307 -8.88 14.72 -5.65
C GLU A 307 -10.35 15.13 -5.93
N ARG A 308 -10.55 16.39 -6.36
CA ARG A 308 -11.88 16.85 -6.74
C ARG A 308 -12.40 16.23 -8.03
N GLU A 309 -11.51 16.03 -8.99
CA GLU A 309 -11.84 15.35 -10.25
C GLU A 309 -12.13 13.86 -10.01
N LYS A 310 -11.40 13.20 -9.12
CA LYS A 310 -11.65 11.80 -8.72
C LYS A 310 -13.04 11.65 -8.10
N GLN A 311 -13.40 12.51 -7.13
CA GLN A 311 -14.74 12.54 -6.54
C GLN A 311 -15.84 12.70 -7.59
N ILE A 312 -15.62 13.52 -8.61
CA ILE A 312 -16.58 13.72 -9.69
C ILE A 312 -16.66 12.47 -10.59
N VAL A 313 -15.54 11.83 -10.89
CA VAL A 313 -15.50 10.57 -11.66
C VAL A 313 -16.29 9.47 -10.95
N ASP A 314 -16.14 9.31 -9.64
CA ASP A 314 -16.89 8.33 -8.85
C ASP A 314 -18.40 8.54 -9.03
N GLN A 315 -18.87 9.77 -8.89
CA GLN A 315 -20.29 10.11 -9.04
C GLN A 315 -20.79 9.97 -10.51
N VAL A 316 -19.90 10.16 -11.48
CA VAL A 316 -20.22 9.93 -12.91
C VAL A 316 -20.40 8.44 -13.20
N ILE A 317 -19.55 7.57 -12.60
CA ILE A 317 -19.65 6.10 -12.74
C ILE A 317 -20.95 5.59 -12.08
N GLU A 318 -21.38 6.19 -10.97
CA GLU A 318 -22.68 5.92 -10.36
C GLU A 318 -23.87 6.41 -11.19
N GLY A 319 -23.62 7.10 -12.31
CA GLY A 319 -24.65 7.58 -13.23
C GLY A 319 -25.37 8.85 -12.79
N LEU A 320 -24.79 9.63 -11.86
CA LEU A 320 -25.45 10.83 -11.34
C LEU A 320 -25.41 12.00 -12.33
N SER A 321 -26.46 12.82 -12.31
CA SER A 321 -26.55 14.04 -13.13
C SER A 321 -25.66 15.15 -12.57
N THR A 322 -25.25 16.14 -13.42
CA THR A 322 -24.48 17.31 -13.01
C THR A 322 -25.05 18.03 -11.77
N ARG A 323 -26.38 18.14 -11.67
CA ARG A 323 -27.06 18.76 -10.52
C ARG A 323 -26.87 17.94 -9.24
N LYS A 324 -27.09 16.63 -9.30
CA LYS A 324 -26.88 15.75 -8.14
C LYS A 324 -25.44 15.72 -7.67
N ILE A 325 -24.47 15.70 -8.61
CA ILE A 325 -23.03 15.79 -8.28
C ILE A 325 -22.75 17.13 -7.59
N ALA A 326 -23.30 18.23 -8.10
CA ALA A 326 -23.14 19.56 -7.53
C ALA A 326 -23.68 19.62 -6.08
N ASP A 327 -24.87 19.05 -5.85
CA ASP A 327 -25.49 18.98 -4.52
C ASP A 327 -24.64 18.16 -3.53
N ILE A 328 -24.18 16.95 -3.93
CA ILE A 328 -23.39 16.06 -3.08
C ILE A 328 -22.05 16.66 -2.73
N LEU A 329 -21.38 17.27 -3.71
CA LEU A 329 -20.04 17.81 -3.53
C LEU A 329 -20.03 19.29 -3.07
N HIS A 330 -21.19 19.88 -2.80
CA HIS A 330 -21.35 21.29 -2.42
C HIS A 330 -20.68 22.24 -3.41
N LEU A 331 -20.93 22.03 -4.71
CA LEU A 331 -20.44 22.83 -5.82
C LEU A 331 -21.61 23.50 -6.58
N SER A 332 -21.27 24.45 -7.45
CA SER A 332 -22.23 24.91 -8.48
C SER A 332 -22.25 23.91 -9.65
N PRO A 333 -23.37 23.74 -10.36
CA PRO A 333 -23.42 22.95 -11.59
C PRO A 333 -22.38 23.37 -12.64
N CYS A 334 -22.09 24.68 -12.73
CA CYS A 334 -21.07 25.23 -13.62
C CYS A 334 -19.67 24.73 -13.24
N ALA A 335 -19.33 24.75 -11.94
CA ALA A 335 -18.04 24.24 -11.48
C ALA A 335 -17.87 22.73 -11.76
N VAL A 336 -18.95 21.93 -11.62
CA VAL A 336 -18.91 20.50 -12.00
C VAL A 336 -18.65 20.33 -13.50
N GLU A 337 -19.25 21.17 -14.35
CA GLU A 337 -19.01 21.14 -15.79
C GLU A 337 -17.57 21.53 -16.15
N GLU A 338 -17.00 22.54 -15.50
CA GLU A 338 -15.59 22.93 -15.66
C GLU A 338 -14.66 21.78 -15.30
N HIS A 339 -14.89 21.10 -14.17
CA HIS A 339 -14.13 19.92 -13.79
C HIS A 339 -14.31 18.77 -14.81
N LEU A 340 -15.51 18.54 -15.32
CA LEU A 340 -15.74 17.51 -16.35
C LEU A 340 -14.97 17.83 -17.64
N GLN A 341 -14.90 19.09 -18.05
CA GLN A 341 -14.07 19.49 -19.20
C GLN A 341 -12.59 19.20 -18.98
N SER A 342 -12.08 19.50 -17.77
CA SER A 342 -10.71 19.18 -17.37
C SER A 342 -10.47 17.66 -17.40
N ILE A 343 -11.40 16.86 -16.83
CA ILE A 343 -11.33 15.39 -16.82
C ILE A 343 -11.30 14.87 -18.26
N PHE A 344 -12.19 15.34 -19.14
CA PHE A 344 -12.23 14.93 -20.54
C PHE A 344 -10.93 15.24 -21.27
N ALA A 345 -10.33 16.41 -21.03
CA ALA A 345 -9.04 16.78 -21.61
C ALA A 345 -7.92 15.82 -21.13
N LYS A 346 -7.86 15.50 -19.85
CA LYS A 346 -6.85 14.62 -19.26
C LYS A 346 -7.01 13.18 -19.70
N THR A 347 -8.24 12.67 -19.80
CA THR A 347 -8.55 11.30 -20.21
C THR A 347 -8.67 11.12 -21.72
N LYS A 348 -8.54 12.21 -22.50
CA LYS A 348 -8.73 12.21 -23.97
C LYS A 348 -10.10 11.65 -24.37
N THR A 349 -11.15 12.05 -23.67
CA THR A 349 -12.55 11.68 -23.93
C THR A 349 -13.37 12.93 -24.23
N THR A 350 -14.54 12.77 -24.84
CA THR A 350 -15.42 13.89 -25.26
C THR A 350 -16.78 13.87 -24.57
N SER A 351 -17.10 12.81 -23.87
CA SER A 351 -18.39 12.63 -23.22
C SER A 351 -18.31 11.73 -21.98
N ARG A 352 -19.29 11.83 -21.08
CA ARG A 352 -19.43 10.95 -19.91
C ARG A 352 -19.46 9.48 -20.31
N ARG A 353 -20.17 9.15 -21.39
CA ARG A 353 -20.29 7.77 -21.88
C ARG A 353 -18.92 7.24 -22.33
N GLU A 354 -18.16 8.05 -23.05
CA GLU A 354 -16.82 7.69 -23.49
C GLU A 354 -15.85 7.60 -22.31
N LEU A 355 -15.96 8.50 -21.31
CA LEU A 355 -15.19 8.45 -20.07
C LEU A 355 -15.45 7.13 -19.34
N ILE A 356 -16.73 6.79 -19.09
CA ILE A 356 -17.10 5.54 -18.44
C ILE A 356 -16.59 4.33 -19.23
N ALA A 357 -16.80 4.32 -20.55
CA ALA A 357 -16.29 3.25 -21.40
C ALA A 357 -14.77 3.11 -21.28
N ARG A 358 -14.02 4.20 -21.34
CA ARG A 358 -12.55 4.20 -21.21
C ARG A 358 -12.07 3.73 -19.85
N LEU A 359 -12.73 4.13 -18.78
CA LEU A 359 -12.34 3.75 -17.41
C LEU A 359 -12.76 2.33 -17.04
N LEU A 360 -13.85 1.80 -17.61
CA LEU A 360 -14.38 0.47 -17.29
C LEU A 360 -14.18 -0.57 -18.39
N SER A 361 -13.76 -0.18 -19.62
CA SER A 361 -13.45 -1.13 -20.68
C SER A 361 -11.96 -1.47 -20.65
N GLN A 362 -11.63 -2.72 -20.46
CA GLN A 362 -10.26 -3.25 -20.52
C GLN A 362 -9.66 -3.26 -21.93
N THR A 363 -10.41 -2.89 -22.97
CA THR A 363 -10.10 -3.24 -24.36
C THR A 363 -9.44 -2.14 -25.21
N ASP A 364 -9.49 -0.86 -24.81
CA ASP A 364 -9.16 0.25 -25.74
C ASP A 364 -7.90 1.07 -25.40
N CYS A 365 -7.06 0.66 -24.46
CA CYS A 365 -5.82 1.39 -24.14
C CYS A 365 -4.64 1.14 -25.10
N ILE A 366 -4.81 0.30 -26.13
CA ILE A 366 -3.68 -0.13 -27.02
C ILE A 366 -3.45 0.82 -28.21
N ILE A 367 -4.30 1.82 -28.50
CA ILE A 367 -4.26 2.53 -29.79
C ILE A 367 -3.59 3.92 -29.74
N SER A 368 -2.92 4.33 -28.69
CA SER A 368 -2.19 5.61 -28.76
C SER A 368 -1.04 5.75 -27.79
N ARG A 369 0.06 5.08 -28.06
CA ARG A 369 1.42 5.52 -27.69
C ARG A 369 2.36 5.31 -28.84
#